data_829a2f1dd5c496c4bda31983a0c896cc
#
_entry.id   829a2f1dd5c496c4bda31983a0c896cc
#
_cell.length_a   1.000
_cell.length_b   1.000
_cell.length_c   1.000
_cell.angle_alpha   90.00
_cell.angle_beta   90.00
_cell.angle_gamma   90.00
#
_symmetry.space_group_name_H-M   'P 1'
#
loop_
_entity.id
_entity.type
_entity.pdbx_description
1 polymer ?
#
loop_
_entity_poly.entity_id
_entity_poly.type
_entity_poly.pdbx_seq_one_letter_code
_entity_poly.pdbx_strand_id
1 'polypeptide(L)'
;MATRTLARVAKALAAPALALGAIVGLASAPASAAVWSSCDQWGNTTLNGYTLYNDIWGSGAGSQCIWANSGTNWGVWADHPNTGGIKSYPNAKAVISKPITSLSSLSTSYNVTVPASGAYNTSYDIWDTGYKYEIMLWMNHTGAVGPLGTSQGTLTLGGHTWTVYKGNNGSNDVFSFVRTSNSSSGTVNVLPILKWIKDTKGWFGNVTIGDFQFGFEITSSSGGLDFTVNSESVSSS
;
A
#
# COMPACT_ATOMS: atom_id res chain seq x y z
N MET A 1 -25.05 97.41 5.23
CA MET A 1 -23.96 96.97 4.37
C MET A 1 -23.16 95.91 5.11
N ALA A 2 -23.32 94.65 4.70
CA ALA A 2 -22.70 93.50 5.42
C ALA A 2 -21.65 92.88 4.51
N THR A 3 -20.43 92.94 4.92
CA THR A 3 -19.27 92.30 4.24
C THR A 3 -19.16 90.85 4.67
N ARG A 4 -19.33 89.92 3.77
CA ARG A 4 -19.16 88.48 4.01
C ARG A 4 -17.71 88.07 3.77
N THR A 5 -17.05 87.57 4.77
CA THR A 5 -15.73 87.00 4.73
C THR A 5 -15.82 85.52 4.33
N LEU A 6 -15.20 85.14 3.20
CA LEU A 6 -15.13 83.77 2.75
C LEU A 6 -13.93 83.06 3.39
N ALA A 7 -14.21 82.06 4.23
CA ALA A 7 -13.19 81.15 4.76
C ALA A 7 -12.85 80.05 3.71
N ARG A 8 -11.59 79.95 3.36
CA ARG A 8 -11.07 78.86 2.50
C ARG A 8 -10.78 77.65 3.37
N VAL A 9 -11.49 76.55 3.08
CA VAL A 9 -11.21 75.25 3.66
C VAL A 9 -10.17 74.55 2.80
N ALA A 10 -8.99 74.29 3.36
CA ALA A 10 -7.96 73.47 2.77
C ALA A 10 -8.30 72.00 2.98
N LYS A 11 -8.56 71.28 1.92
CA LYS A 11 -8.69 69.82 1.94
C LYS A 11 -7.30 69.18 1.92
N ALA A 12 -6.92 68.51 3.02
CA ALA A 12 -5.75 67.65 3.05
C ALA A 12 -6.07 66.31 2.34
N LEU A 13 -5.36 66.03 1.29
CA LEU A 13 -5.38 64.74 0.59
C LEU A 13 -4.48 63.77 1.37
N ALA A 14 -5.09 62.80 2.05
CA ALA A 14 -4.37 61.65 2.59
C ALA A 14 -4.09 60.62 1.47
N ALA A 15 -2.82 60.38 1.19
CA ALA A 15 -2.40 59.31 0.29
C ALA A 15 -2.49 57.95 1.00
N PRO A 16 -3.04 56.90 0.38
CA PRO A 16 -3.00 55.57 0.93
C PRO A 16 -1.58 54.99 0.84
N ALA A 17 -1.02 54.56 1.99
CA ALA A 17 0.20 53.76 2.04
C ALA A 17 -0.10 52.38 1.49
N LEU A 18 0.44 52.02 0.32
CA LEU A 18 0.46 50.62 -0.16
C LEU A 18 1.43 49.83 0.73
N ALA A 19 0.89 48.95 1.59
CA ALA A 19 1.68 47.93 2.23
C ALA A 19 2.01 46.84 1.18
N LEU A 20 3.25 46.83 0.68
CA LEU A 20 3.79 45.65 -0.04
C LEU A 20 3.91 44.50 0.95
N GLY A 21 2.93 43.60 0.94
CA GLY A 21 3.06 42.28 1.58
C GLY A 21 4.10 41.46 0.83
N ALA A 22 5.26 41.22 1.41
CA ALA A 22 6.22 40.24 0.91
C ALA A 22 5.58 38.85 0.99
N ILE A 23 5.16 38.29 -0.13
CA ILE A 23 4.80 36.88 -0.25
C ILE A 23 6.13 36.12 -0.14
N VAL A 24 6.44 35.63 1.05
CA VAL A 24 7.49 34.62 1.21
C VAL A 24 6.94 33.34 0.59
N GLY A 25 7.27 33.13 -0.67
CA GLY A 25 7.05 31.84 -1.33
C GLY A 25 7.83 30.79 -0.58
N LEU A 26 7.13 29.92 0.11
CA LEU A 26 7.72 28.67 0.60
C LEU A 26 8.15 27.88 -0.64
N ALA A 27 9.42 27.98 -1.00
CA ALA A 27 10.01 27.09 -1.98
C ALA A 27 9.88 25.67 -1.37
N SER A 28 8.95 24.87 -1.91
CA SER A 28 8.95 23.44 -1.64
C SER A 28 10.32 22.91 -2.04
N ALA A 29 11.03 22.28 -1.11
CA ALA A 29 12.26 21.57 -1.44
C ALA A 29 11.96 20.63 -2.62
N PRO A 30 12.85 20.54 -3.63
CA PRO A 30 12.64 19.62 -4.73
C PRO A 30 12.47 18.22 -4.13
N ALA A 31 11.39 17.52 -4.52
CA ALA A 31 11.23 16.12 -4.17
C ALA A 31 12.50 15.40 -4.65
N SER A 32 13.20 14.72 -3.73
CA SER A 32 14.37 13.91 -4.10
C SER A 32 13.92 12.92 -5.17
N ALA A 33 14.64 12.87 -6.30
CA ALA A 33 14.35 11.86 -7.30
C ALA A 33 14.50 10.47 -6.67
N ALA A 34 13.58 9.56 -7.01
CA ALA A 34 13.67 8.17 -6.57
C ALA A 34 15.03 7.56 -6.95
N VAL A 35 15.59 6.73 -6.09
CA VAL A 35 16.88 6.07 -6.35
C VAL A 35 16.77 5.03 -7.47
N TRP A 36 15.57 4.54 -7.72
CA TRP A 36 15.26 3.61 -8.80
C TRP A 36 13.81 3.76 -9.26
N SER A 37 13.56 3.52 -10.54
CA SER A 37 12.22 3.42 -11.11
C SER A 37 12.22 2.55 -12.36
N SER A 38 11.07 1.94 -12.68
CA SER A 38 10.86 1.17 -13.90
C SER A 38 9.38 1.18 -14.30
N CYS A 39 9.13 1.25 -15.61
CA CYS A 39 7.81 0.98 -16.19
C CYS A 39 7.77 -0.37 -16.93
N ASP A 40 8.84 -1.15 -16.88
CA ASP A 40 8.88 -2.47 -17.46
C ASP A 40 7.94 -3.41 -16.69
N GLN A 41 7.23 -4.26 -17.43
CA GLN A 41 6.27 -5.22 -16.88
C GLN A 41 6.84 -6.03 -15.71
N TRP A 42 8.07 -6.52 -15.84
CA TRP A 42 8.80 -7.33 -14.86
C TRP A 42 9.97 -6.57 -14.23
N GLY A 43 9.95 -5.22 -14.31
CA GLY A 43 10.99 -4.37 -13.71
C GLY A 43 11.15 -4.68 -12.24
N ASN A 44 12.41 -4.87 -11.80
CA ASN A 44 12.71 -5.18 -10.41
C ASN A 44 14.07 -4.63 -9.99
N THR A 45 14.25 -4.46 -8.69
CA THR A 45 15.53 -4.08 -8.07
C THR A 45 15.59 -4.58 -6.63
N THR A 46 16.79 -4.74 -6.10
CA THR A 46 17.00 -5.09 -4.68
C THR A 46 17.61 -3.91 -3.94
N LEU A 47 16.93 -3.44 -2.91
CA LEU A 47 17.34 -2.33 -2.05
C LEU A 47 17.14 -2.73 -0.58
N ASN A 48 18.19 -2.54 0.24
CA ASN A 48 18.13 -2.76 1.69
C ASN A 48 17.56 -4.13 2.12
N GLY A 49 17.83 -5.20 1.36
CA GLY A 49 17.37 -6.56 1.66
C GLY A 49 15.96 -6.89 1.18
N TYR A 50 15.28 -5.95 0.51
CA TYR A 50 14.00 -6.17 -0.17
C TYR A 50 14.19 -6.17 -1.68
N THR A 51 13.52 -7.07 -2.38
CA THR A 51 13.41 -7.03 -3.84
C THR A 51 12.05 -6.46 -4.22
N LEU A 52 12.06 -5.32 -4.91
CA LEU A 52 10.85 -4.66 -5.41
C LEU A 52 10.53 -5.16 -6.81
N TYR A 53 9.26 -5.36 -7.11
CA TYR A 53 8.75 -5.82 -8.41
C TYR A 53 7.63 -4.91 -8.89
N ASN A 54 7.64 -4.54 -10.18
CA ASN A 54 6.53 -3.86 -10.83
C ASN A 54 5.35 -4.82 -11.10
N ASP A 55 5.63 -6.06 -11.41
CA ASP A 55 4.75 -7.23 -11.42
C ASP A 55 3.39 -7.02 -12.11
N ILE A 56 3.41 -6.70 -13.40
CA ILE A 56 2.23 -6.52 -14.24
C ILE A 56 1.96 -7.84 -14.99
N TRP A 57 1.03 -8.67 -14.50
CA TRP A 57 0.77 -9.99 -15.06
C TRP A 57 -0.64 -10.19 -15.62
N GLY A 58 -1.60 -9.33 -15.24
CA GLY A 58 -3.00 -9.50 -15.56
C GLY A 58 -3.35 -9.18 -17.01
N SER A 59 -4.28 -9.93 -17.57
CA SER A 59 -4.78 -9.69 -18.93
C SER A 59 -5.44 -8.32 -19.04
N GLY A 60 -5.11 -7.57 -20.10
CA GLY A 60 -5.64 -6.23 -20.33
C GLY A 60 -5.15 -5.17 -19.36
N ALA A 61 -4.00 -5.38 -18.73
CA ALA A 61 -3.34 -4.37 -17.91
C ALA A 61 -3.00 -3.14 -18.75
N GLY A 62 -3.11 -1.97 -18.13
CA GLY A 62 -2.67 -0.68 -18.66
C GLY A 62 -1.25 -0.35 -18.22
N SER A 63 -0.90 0.94 -18.29
CA SER A 63 0.42 1.45 -17.91
C SER A 63 0.62 1.42 -16.39
N GLN A 64 1.83 1.07 -15.97
CA GLN A 64 2.24 1.12 -14.57
C GLN A 64 3.73 1.40 -14.46
N CYS A 65 4.11 2.27 -13.54
CA CYS A 65 5.50 2.58 -13.23
C CYS A 65 5.71 2.54 -11.73
N ILE A 66 6.67 1.72 -11.30
CA ILE A 66 7.12 1.65 -9.90
C ILE A 66 8.31 2.57 -9.69
N TRP A 67 8.41 3.17 -8.51
CA TRP A 67 9.54 3.96 -8.04
C TRP A 67 9.92 3.58 -6.61
N ALA A 68 11.18 3.78 -6.24
CA ALA A 68 11.67 3.48 -4.89
C ALA A 68 12.70 4.50 -4.41
N ASN A 69 12.58 4.89 -3.15
CA ASN A 69 13.61 5.60 -2.38
C ASN A 69 14.44 4.63 -1.54
N SER A 70 13.86 3.49 -1.16
CA SER A 70 14.50 2.38 -0.44
C SER A 70 13.67 1.10 -0.61
N GLY A 71 14.13 -0.03 -0.07
CA GLY A 71 13.36 -1.27 -0.06
C GLY A 71 12.06 -1.20 0.76
N THR A 72 11.92 -0.21 1.64
CA THR A 72 10.77 -0.03 2.54
C THR A 72 10.02 1.29 2.34
N ASN A 73 10.44 2.10 1.35
CA ASN A 73 9.75 3.34 0.93
C ASN A 73 9.72 3.40 -0.59
N TRP A 74 8.58 3.13 -1.15
CA TRP A 74 8.37 3.00 -2.59
C TRP A 74 6.91 3.23 -2.95
N GLY A 75 6.61 3.30 -4.23
CA GLY A 75 5.24 3.43 -4.70
C GLY A 75 5.09 3.10 -6.17
N VAL A 76 3.85 3.13 -6.62
CA VAL A 76 3.49 2.86 -8.01
C VAL A 76 2.41 3.83 -8.46
N TRP A 77 2.57 4.37 -9.66
CA TRP A 77 1.50 4.96 -10.43
C TRP A 77 0.99 3.92 -11.42
N ALA A 78 -0.33 3.73 -11.48
CA ALA A 78 -0.95 2.77 -12.37
C ALA A 78 -2.22 3.32 -13.01
N ASP A 79 -2.44 3.02 -14.30
CA ASP A 79 -3.65 3.32 -15.06
C ASP A 79 -4.17 2.03 -15.70
N HIS A 80 -4.81 1.19 -14.90
CA HIS A 80 -5.41 -0.06 -15.33
C HIS A 80 -6.90 0.10 -15.59
N PRO A 81 -7.40 -0.34 -16.78
CA PRO A 81 -8.81 -0.23 -17.13
C PRO A 81 -9.69 -1.10 -16.23
N ASN A 82 -10.93 -0.65 -16.00
CA ASN A 82 -11.93 -1.42 -15.24
C ASN A 82 -12.57 -2.50 -16.13
N THR A 83 -11.84 -3.54 -16.42
CA THR A 83 -12.28 -4.68 -17.26
C THR A 83 -12.41 -5.99 -16.49
N GLY A 84 -12.36 -5.93 -15.16
CA GLY A 84 -12.34 -7.11 -14.28
C GLY A 84 -10.98 -7.83 -14.26
N GLY A 85 -10.79 -8.71 -13.28
CA GLY A 85 -9.56 -9.44 -13.04
C GLY A 85 -8.41 -8.57 -12.53
N ILE A 86 -7.52 -9.18 -11.78
CA ILE A 86 -6.32 -8.53 -11.23
C ILE A 86 -5.37 -8.19 -12.39
N LYS A 87 -4.78 -7.00 -12.37
CA LYS A 87 -3.87 -6.50 -13.40
C LYS A 87 -2.41 -6.60 -12.98
N SER A 88 -2.13 -6.36 -11.71
CA SER A 88 -0.76 -6.32 -11.20
C SER A 88 -0.73 -6.56 -9.69
N TYR A 89 0.46 -6.93 -9.20
CA TYR A 89 0.77 -6.94 -7.78
C TYR A 89 2.17 -6.34 -7.55
N PRO A 90 2.34 -5.00 -7.75
CA PRO A 90 3.58 -4.35 -7.37
C PRO A 90 3.84 -4.56 -5.88
N ASN A 91 5.04 -5.05 -5.54
CA ASN A 91 5.34 -5.47 -4.19
C ASN A 91 6.82 -5.31 -3.83
N ALA A 92 7.11 -5.30 -2.54
CA ALA A 92 8.43 -5.49 -1.98
C ALA A 92 8.49 -6.83 -1.26
N LYS A 93 9.49 -7.63 -1.58
CA LYS A 93 9.69 -8.98 -1.10
C LYS A 93 10.89 -9.07 -0.17
N ALA A 94 10.68 -9.61 1.03
CA ALA A 94 11.72 -10.15 1.90
C ALA A 94 11.68 -11.69 1.88
N VAL A 95 12.80 -12.36 2.20
CA VAL A 95 12.88 -13.82 2.28
C VAL A 95 13.09 -14.25 3.72
N ILE A 96 12.24 -15.13 4.23
CA ILE A 96 12.28 -15.62 5.62
C ILE A 96 13.11 -16.89 5.74
N SER A 97 12.89 -17.87 4.88
CA SER A 97 13.58 -19.18 4.82
C SER A 97 13.62 -19.94 6.16
N LYS A 98 12.51 -19.91 6.92
CA LYS A 98 12.39 -20.60 8.21
C LYS A 98 11.14 -21.51 8.25
N PRO A 99 11.25 -22.75 8.77
CA PRO A 99 10.07 -23.56 9.08
C PRO A 99 9.22 -22.87 10.16
N ILE A 100 7.89 -22.99 10.07
CA ILE A 100 6.97 -22.37 11.05
C ILE A 100 7.30 -22.78 12.49
N THR A 101 7.68 -24.03 12.69
CA THR A 101 7.99 -24.55 14.05
C THR A 101 9.30 -24.02 14.62
N SER A 102 10.20 -23.50 13.79
CA SER A 102 11.45 -22.87 14.24
C SER A 102 11.32 -21.38 14.55
N LEU A 103 10.16 -20.78 14.18
CA LEU A 103 9.92 -19.37 14.45
C LEU A 103 9.46 -19.17 15.90
N SER A 104 10.16 -18.32 16.64
CA SER A 104 9.73 -17.81 17.94
C SER A 104 8.90 -16.52 17.80
N SER A 105 9.15 -15.73 16.73
CA SER A 105 8.33 -14.59 16.33
C SER A 105 8.32 -14.43 14.81
N LEU A 106 7.25 -13.87 14.27
CA LEU A 106 7.16 -13.30 12.93
C LEU A 106 6.15 -12.17 12.99
N SER A 107 6.61 -10.94 12.78
CA SER A 107 5.79 -9.74 12.85
C SER A 107 6.15 -8.76 11.76
N THR A 108 5.20 -7.91 11.44
CA THR A 108 5.35 -6.89 10.38
C THR A 108 4.72 -5.58 10.81
N SER A 109 5.19 -4.47 10.22
CA SER A 109 4.55 -3.17 10.30
C SER A 109 4.41 -2.56 8.91
N TYR A 110 3.44 -1.68 8.74
CA TYR A 110 3.20 -0.98 7.48
C TYR A 110 2.61 0.40 7.70
N ASN A 111 2.86 1.29 6.76
CA ASN A 111 2.20 2.58 6.60
C ASN A 111 2.09 2.87 5.12
N VAL A 112 0.88 3.06 4.61
CA VAL A 112 0.61 3.29 3.19
C VAL A 112 -0.26 4.52 2.98
N THR A 113 -0.11 5.13 1.81
CA THR A 113 -1.04 6.09 1.25
C THR A 113 -1.66 5.46 0.01
N VAL A 114 -2.99 5.32 0.02
CA VAL A 114 -3.74 4.65 -1.04
C VAL A 114 -4.89 5.54 -1.53
N PRO A 115 -5.30 5.43 -2.80
CA PRO A 115 -6.38 6.25 -3.33
C PRO A 115 -7.74 5.87 -2.72
N ALA A 116 -8.67 6.82 -2.70
CA ALA A 116 -10.05 6.60 -2.25
C ALA A 116 -10.94 5.95 -3.31
N SER A 117 -10.42 5.75 -4.53
CA SER A 117 -11.14 5.19 -5.68
C SER A 117 -10.33 4.07 -6.34
N GLY A 118 -10.91 3.43 -7.35
CA GLY A 118 -10.32 2.28 -8.01
C GLY A 118 -10.87 0.96 -7.47
N ALA A 119 -10.20 -0.14 -7.81
CA ALA A 119 -10.49 -1.48 -7.30
C ALA A 119 -9.16 -2.19 -6.99
N TYR A 120 -8.85 -2.35 -5.72
CA TYR A 120 -7.57 -2.89 -5.25
C TYR A 120 -7.66 -3.38 -3.81
N ASN A 121 -6.67 -4.16 -3.40
CA ASN A 121 -6.36 -4.39 -1.99
C ASN A 121 -4.90 -4.05 -1.69
N THR A 122 -4.61 -3.75 -0.41
CA THR A 122 -3.25 -3.69 0.14
C THR A 122 -3.05 -4.93 0.98
N SER A 123 -2.12 -5.78 0.61
CA SER A 123 -1.94 -7.07 1.27
C SER A 123 -0.49 -7.45 1.47
N TYR A 124 -0.28 -8.25 2.50
CA TYR A 124 0.83 -9.19 2.53
C TYR A 124 0.46 -10.41 1.73
N ASP A 125 1.44 -10.96 1.02
CA ASP A 125 1.34 -12.21 0.30
C ASP A 125 2.52 -13.10 0.71
N ILE A 126 2.22 -14.15 1.47
CA ILE A 126 3.20 -14.97 2.18
C ILE A 126 3.18 -16.37 1.58
N TRP A 127 4.33 -16.80 1.07
CA TRP A 127 4.48 -18.06 0.37
C TRP A 127 5.33 -19.06 1.14
N ASP A 128 4.99 -20.33 1.06
CA ASP A 128 5.93 -21.38 1.39
C ASP A 128 7.00 -21.52 0.28
N THR A 129 8.15 -22.09 0.60
CA THR A 129 9.25 -22.28 -0.35
C THR A 129 8.90 -23.15 -1.55
N GLY A 130 7.82 -23.91 -1.49
CA GLY A 130 7.33 -24.73 -2.58
C GLY A 130 6.28 -24.05 -3.46
N TYR A 131 5.87 -22.80 -3.14
CA TYR A 131 4.79 -22.07 -3.79
C TYR A 131 3.48 -22.86 -3.90
N LYS A 132 3.23 -23.71 -2.91
CA LYS A 132 2.02 -24.52 -2.82
C LYS A 132 0.92 -23.83 -2.02
N TYR A 133 1.31 -22.98 -1.09
CA TYR A 133 0.41 -22.28 -0.18
C TYR A 133 0.69 -20.78 -0.23
N GLU A 134 -0.37 -20.03 -0.44
CA GLU A 134 -0.41 -18.58 -0.47
C GLU A 134 -1.25 -18.09 0.71
N ILE A 135 -0.67 -17.27 1.57
CA ILE A 135 -1.37 -16.69 2.71
C ILE A 135 -1.44 -15.17 2.51
N MET A 136 -2.63 -14.67 2.21
CA MET A 136 -2.87 -13.25 2.00
C MET A 136 -3.42 -12.63 3.28
N LEU A 137 -2.82 -11.50 3.71
CA LEU A 137 -3.34 -10.67 4.79
C LEU A 137 -3.76 -9.32 4.21
N TRP A 138 -5.04 -9.08 4.04
CA TRP A 138 -5.59 -7.85 3.46
C TRP A 138 -5.74 -6.77 4.52
N MET A 139 -4.93 -5.72 4.44
CA MET A 139 -4.93 -4.59 5.37
C MET A 139 -6.06 -3.61 5.10
N ASN A 140 -6.34 -3.38 3.82
CA ASN A 140 -7.46 -2.59 3.33
C ASN A 140 -7.85 -3.06 1.93
N HIS A 141 -9.03 -2.66 1.50
CA HIS A 141 -9.49 -2.85 0.12
C HIS A 141 -10.49 -1.76 -0.27
N THR A 142 -10.58 -1.49 -1.56
CA THR A 142 -11.48 -0.50 -2.14
C THR A 142 -12.07 -1.04 -3.44
N GLY A 143 -13.32 -0.70 -3.73
CA GLY A 143 -14.00 -1.08 -4.97
C GLY A 143 -14.40 -2.54 -5.05
N ALA A 144 -14.62 -3.00 -6.28
CA ALA A 144 -15.13 -4.35 -6.56
C ALA A 144 -13.98 -5.36 -6.58
N VAL A 145 -13.48 -5.72 -5.41
CA VAL A 145 -12.49 -6.77 -5.20
C VAL A 145 -12.99 -7.75 -4.14
N GLY A 146 -12.57 -8.99 -4.23
CA GLY A 146 -12.94 -10.02 -3.27
C GLY A 146 -11.93 -11.14 -3.23
N PRO A 147 -11.74 -11.78 -2.05
CA PRO A 147 -10.83 -12.90 -1.89
C PRO A 147 -11.31 -14.14 -2.63
N LEU A 148 -10.36 -14.98 -3.02
CA LEU A 148 -10.63 -16.27 -3.66
C LEU A 148 -11.26 -17.25 -2.68
N GLY A 149 -12.26 -18.02 -3.13
CA GLY A 149 -12.83 -19.15 -2.41
C GLY A 149 -14.02 -18.80 -1.52
N THR A 150 -14.20 -19.57 -0.44
CA THR A 150 -15.38 -19.49 0.44
C THR A 150 -15.00 -19.05 1.84
N SER A 151 -15.90 -18.29 2.47
CA SER A 151 -15.71 -17.84 3.86
C SER A 151 -15.65 -19.01 4.84
N GLN A 152 -14.70 -18.94 5.74
CA GLN A 152 -14.47 -19.88 6.83
C GLN A 152 -14.88 -19.30 8.21
N GLY A 153 -15.55 -18.14 8.18
CA GLY A 153 -15.97 -17.41 9.37
C GLY A 153 -15.01 -16.29 9.76
N THR A 154 -15.30 -15.69 10.92
CA THR A 154 -14.56 -14.54 11.46
C THR A 154 -13.85 -14.95 12.75
N LEU A 155 -12.60 -14.48 12.93
CA LEU A 155 -11.82 -14.71 14.15
C LEU A 155 -10.84 -13.57 14.41
N THR A 156 -10.35 -13.48 15.64
CA THR A 156 -9.32 -12.51 16.04
C THR A 156 -7.99 -13.23 16.26
N LEU A 157 -6.97 -12.86 15.47
CA LEU A 157 -5.61 -13.38 15.54
C LEU A 157 -4.61 -12.27 15.18
N GLY A 158 -3.41 -12.35 15.72
CA GLY A 158 -2.30 -11.45 15.36
C GLY A 158 -2.57 -9.98 15.66
N GLY A 159 -3.51 -9.68 16.57
CA GLY A 159 -3.91 -8.34 16.96
C GLY A 159 -5.07 -7.74 16.16
N HIS A 160 -5.66 -8.52 15.23
CA HIS A 160 -6.74 -8.04 14.36
C HIS A 160 -7.88 -9.05 14.21
N THR A 161 -9.06 -8.55 13.84
CA THR A 161 -10.22 -9.37 13.48
C THR A 161 -10.30 -9.51 11.95
N TRP A 162 -10.48 -10.74 11.51
CA TRP A 162 -10.43 -11.15 10.11
C TRP A 162 -11.68 -11.95 9.74
N THR A 163 -12.18 -11.75 8.55
CA THR A 163 -12.99 -12.76 7.84
C THR A 163 -12.04 -13.59 7.01
N VAL A 164 -12.03 -14.90 7.23
CA VAL A 164 -11.09 -15.84 6.59
C VAL A 164 -11.75 -16.49 5.40
N TYR A 165 -11.01 -16.65 4.32
CA TYR A 165 -11.43 -17.35 3.10
C TYR A 165 -10.43 -18.44 2.75
N LYS A 166 -10.90 -19.51 2.15
CA LYS A 166 -10.09 -20.59 1.60
C LYS A 166 -10.50 -20.86 0.19
N GLY A 167 -9.55 -20.82 -0.73
CA GLY A 167 -9.71 -21.12 -2.14
C GLY A 167 -8.53 -21.87 -2.73
N ASN A 168 -8.62 -22.16 -4.02
CA ASN A 168 -7.54 -22.72 -4.82
C ASN A 168 -7.64 -22.09 -6.21
N ASN A 169 -6.52 -21.61 -6.76
CA ASN A 169 -6.47 -20.92 -8.05
C ASN A 169 -6.10 -21.87 -9.22
N GLY A 170 -6.07 -23.18 -8.97
CA GLY A 170 -5.65 -24.21 -9.92
C GLY A 170 -4.18 -24.58 -9.82
N SER A 171 -3.36 -23.76 -9.14
CA SER A 171 -1.92 -24.00 -8.95
C SER A 171 -1.55 -24.17 -7.47
N ASN A 172 -2.16 -23.36 -6.60
CA ASN A 172 -1.89 -23.34 -5.17
C ASN A 172 -3.17 -23.10 -4.35
N ASP A 173 -3.14 -23.53 -3.09
CA ASP A 173 -4.16 -23.19 -2.09
C ASP A 173 -3.94 -21.76 -1.60
N VAL A 174 -5.03 -20.98 -1.52
CA VAL A 174 -5.02 -19.57 -1.10
C VAL A 174 -5.84 -19.40 0.19
N PHE A 175 -5.22 -18.81 1.20
CA PHE A 175 -5.84 -18.52 2.50
C PHE A 175 -5.85 -17.01 2.72
N SER A 176 -6.99 -16.35 2.49
CA SER A 176 -7.09 -14.90 2.60
C SER A 176 -7.71 -14.50 3.94
N PHE A 177 -7.00 -13.68 4.68
CA PHE A 177 -7.43 -13.04 5.91
C PHE A 177 -7.75 -11.59 5.61
N VAL A 178 -9.03 -11.28 5.47
CA VAL A 178 -9.54 -9.93 5.14
C VAL A 178 -9.91 -9.24 6.43
N ARG A 179 -9.26 -8.10 6.73
CA ARG A 179 -9.60 -7.31 7.92
C ARG A 179 -11.05 -6.86 7.89
N THR A 180 -11.73 -6.94 9.02
CA THR A 180 -13.12 -6.46 9.16
C THR A 180 -13.23 -4.94 9.16
N SER A 181 -12.11 -4.23 9.23
CA SER A 181 -12.01 -2.77 9.09
C SER A 181 -10.73 -2.40 8.35
N ASN A 182 -10.84 -1.54 7.33
CA ASN A 182 -9.69 -1.03 6.58
C ASN A 182 -8.74 -0.23 7.45
N SER A 183 -7.44 -0.37 7.20
CA SER A 183 -6.40 0.43 7.84
C SER A 183 -5.27 0.71 6.88
N SER A 184 -4.72 1.92 6.93
CA SER A 184 -3.55 2.35 6.16
C SER A 184 -2.24 2.24 6.93
N SER A 185 -2.28 1.84 8.21
CA SER A 185 -1.06 1.64 9.02
C SER A 185 -1.32 0.69 10.17
N GLY A 186 -0.25 0.08 10.68
CA GLY A 186 -0.33 -0.82 11.84
C GLY A 186 0.76 -1.86 11.87
N THR A 187 0.59 -2.81 12.80
CA THR A 187 1.46 -3.98 12.97
C THR A 187 0.62 -5.24 12.95
N VAL A 188 1.18 -6.34 12.48
CA VAL A 188 0.53 -7.66 12.52
C VAL A 188 1.50 -8.67 13.15
N ASN A 189 1.05 -9.39 14.17
CA ASN A 189 1.74 -10.60 14.63
C ASN A 189 1.33 -11.76 13.72
N VAL A 190 2.18 -12.14 12.79
CA VAL A 190 1.87 -13.10 11.73
C VAL A 190 1.96 -14.56 12.22
N LEU A 191 2.88 -14.85 13.15
CA LEU A 191 3.13 -16.22 13.59
C LEU A 191 1.88 -16.93 14.16
N PRO A 192 1.01 -16.28 14.97
CA PRO A 192 -0.25 -16.90 15.41
C PRO A 192 -1.18 -17.27 14.27
N ILE A 193 -1.18 -16.51 13.17
CA ILE A 193 -1.99 -16.81 11.98
C ILE A 193 -1.49 -18.09 11.31
N LEU A 194 -0.17 -18.17 11.06
CA LEU A 194 0.44 -19.37 10.46
C LEU A 194 0.22 -20.62 11.34
N LYS A 195 0.39 -20.48 12.66
CA LYS A 195 0.13 -21.57 13.61
C LYS A 195 -1.34 -22.01 13.61
N TRP A 196 -2.28 -21.06 13.53
CA TRP A 196 -3.70 -21.39 13.44
C TRP A 196 -4.04 -22.18 12.17
N ILE A 197 -3.50 -21.78 11.01
CA ILE A 197 -3.68 -22.52 9.76
C ILE A 197 -3.13 -23.95 9.90
N LYS A 198 -1.92 -24.08 10.48
CA LYS A 198 -1.23 -25.36 10.65
C LYS A 198 -1.88 -26.25 11.73
N ASP A 199 -2.04 -25.71 12.94
CA ASP A 199 -2.35 -26.53 14.13
C ASP A 199 -3.86 -26.66 14.38
N THR A 200 -4.64 -25.62 14.04
CA THR A 200 -6.10 -25.62 14.29
C THR A 200 -6.86 -26.11 13.07
N LYS A 201 -6.48 -25.65 11.87
CA LYS A 201 -7.17 -26.01 10.63
C LYS A 201 -6.58 -27.21 9.91
N GLY A 202 -5.28 -27.47 10.10
CA GLY A 202 -4.59 -28.56 9.39
C GLY A 202 -4.57 -28.36 7.87
N TRP A 203 -4.65 -27.11 7.40
CA TRP A 203 -4.69 -26.80 5.96
C TRP A 203 -3.32 -26.99 5.31
N PHE A 204 -2.24 -26.88 6.08
CA PHE A 204 -0.90 -27.29 5.74
C PHE A 204 -0.15 -27.82 6.97
N GLY A 205 0.96 -28.53 6.73
CA GLY A 205 1.85 -29.02 7.78
C GLY A 205 2.90 -28.00 8.23
N ASN A 206 4.07 -28.50 8.68
CA ASN A 206 5.20 -27.64 9.02
C ASN A 206 5.95 -27.22 7.76
N VAL A 207 5.42 -26.22 7.05
CA VAL A 207 6.05 -25.65 5.85
C VAL A 207 7.16 -24.66 6.23
N THR A 208 8.10 -24.44 5.31
CA THR A 208 9.11 -23.39 5.39
C THR A 208 8.54 -22.14 4.71
N ILE A 209 8.45 -21.04 5.45
CA ILE A 209 8.06 -19.75 4.88
C ILE A 209 9.21 -19.23 4.03
N GLY A 210 8.93 -18.93 2.77
CA GLY A 210 9.87 -18.42 1.79
C GLY A 210 9.70 -16.93 1.59
N ASP A 211 8.97 -16.56 0.55
CA ASP A 211 8.73 -15.18 0.15
C ASP A 211 7.70 -14.51 1.08
N PHE A 212 8.02 -13.32 1.55
CA PHE A 212 7.17 -12.47 2.35
C PHE A 212 7.04 -11.14 1.61
N GLN A 213 5.94 -10.98 0.89
CA GLN A 213 5.70 -9.86 0.01
C GLN A 213 4.70 -8.89 0.66
N PHE A 214 4.84 -7.60 0.36
CA PHE A 214 3.87 -6.57 0.73
C PHE A 214 3.64 -5.64 -0.44
N GLY A 215 2.37 -5.36 -0.77
CA GLY A 215 2.07 -4.52 -1.92
C GLY A 215 0.59 -4.30 -2.16
N PHE A 216 0.29 -3.99 -3.43
CA PHE A 216 -1.03 -3.58 -3.89
C PHE A 216 -1.51 -4.52 -5.00
N GLU A 217 -2.52 -5.34 -4.73
CA GLU A 217 -3.16 -6.12 -5.78
C GLU A 217 -4.19 -5.23 -6.48
N ILE A 218 -3.87 -4.78 -7.70
CA ILE A 218 -4.64 -3.78 -8.42
C ILE A 218 -5.50 -4.45 -9.50
N THR A 219 -6.81 -4.30 -9.38
CA THR A 219 -7.81 -4.73 -10.39
C THR A 219 -8.16 -3.59 -11.34
N SER A 220 -8.28 -2.35 -10.83
CA SER A 220 -8.53 -1.16 -11.64
C SER A 220 -7.99 0.09 -10.95
N SER A 221 -7.32 0.92 -11.75
CA SER A 221 -6.82 2.24 -11.38
C SER A 221 -7.07 3.25 -12.52
N SER A 222 -8.21 3.10 -13.20
CA SER A 222 -8.57 3.86 -14.39
C SER A 222 -8.51 5.38 -14.16
N GLY A 223 -7.82 6.07 -15.05
CA GLY A 223 -7.54 7.49 -14.97
C GLY A 223 -6.22 7.85 -14.28
N GLY A 224 -5.46 6.84 -13.84
CA GLY A 224 -4.17 7.02 -13.18
C GLY A 224 -4.31 7.26 -11.67
N LEU A 225 -3.85 6.31 -10.87
CA LEU A 225 -3.88 6.37 -9.41
C LEU A 225 -2.50 6.08 -8.83
N ASP A 226 -2.19 6.75 -7.71
CA ASP A 226 -0.94 6.60 -6.98
C ASP A 226 -1.15 5.75 -5.71
N PHE A 227 -0.23 4.81 -5.51
CA PHE A 227 -0.15 3.95 -4.33
C PHE A 227 1.25 4.09 -3.73
N THR A 228 1.35 4.31 -2.44
CA THR A 228 2.64 4.52 -1.77
C THR A 228 2.77 3.70 -0.51
N VAL A 229 3.87 3.00 -0.37
CA VAL A 229 4.37 2.46 0.90
C VAL A 229 5.29 3.51 1.52
N ASN A 230 4.79 4.18 2.57
CA ASN A 230 5.56 5.17 3.31
C ASN A 230 6.64 4.50 4.16
N SER A 231 6.30 3.34 4.74
CA SER A 231 7.23 2.47 5.45
C SER A 231 6.65 1.07 5.61
N GLU A 232 7.52 0.09 5.63
CA GLU A 232 7.21 -1.29 6.00
C GLU A 232 8.39 -1.95 6.69
N SER A 233 8.12 -3.02 7.42
CA SER A 233 9.15 -3.90 7.98
C SER A 233 8.61 -5.30 8.20
N VAL A 234 9.49 -6.29 8.11
CA VAL A 234 9.24 -7.65 8.59
C VAL A 234 10.39 -8.08 9.50
N SER A 235 10.07 -8.74 10.59
CA SER A 235 11.06 -9.31 11.52
C SER A 235 10.69 -10.73 11.91
N SER A 236 11.71 -11.60 11.99
CA SER A 236 11.56 -13.02 12.37
C SER A 236 12.70 -13.47 13.28
N SER A 237 12.39 -14.20 14.31
CA SER A 237 13.35 -14.82 15.22
C SER A 237 13.06 -16.29 15.42
#